data_1f88880b6b904cbcaadb3ae84b9847c2
#
_entry.id   1f88880b6b904cbcaadb3ae84b9847c2
#
_cell.length_a   1.000
_cell.length_b   1.000
_cell.length_c   1.000
_cell.angle_alpha   90.00
_cell.angle_beta   90.00
_cell.angle_gamma   90.00
#
_symmetry.space_group_name_H-M   'P 1'
#
loop_
_entity.id
_entity.type
_entity.pdbx_description
1 polymer ?
#
loop_
_entity_poly.entity_id
_entity_poly.type
_entity_poly.pdbx_seq_one_letter_code
_entity_poly.pdbx_strand_id
1 'polypeptide(L)'
;MDELKKTKELVEKYLKKKYPDAQFTDEDLEFLARFSVKKEPKEREILKELGLISGKGTVQGYYANHKSVKNAKDCIQAIYERFNTKRNSQKEKEHPVDVFGDDFEAFFAWWCEKTPEGGIRKCCYCEVDEDTVRAAFAKDEKDKCVISSKKRSFSGELQIERKNPNGDYSADNCEFACVICNNAKSDMISAEDFKKFFVPGIKEYWAHIEEEIKKKNP
;
A
#
# COMPACT_ATOMS: atom_id res chain seq x y z
N MET A 1 -24.23 -2.16 14.51
CA MET A 1 -22.98 -1.41 14.84
C MET A 1 -22.87 -0.30 13.82
N ASP A 2 -22.64 0.93 14.26
CA ASP A 2 -22.52 2.08 13.37
C ASP A 2 -21.39 1.83 12.36
N GLU A 3 -21.64 2.06 11.10
CA GLU A 3 -20.71 1.81 9.99
C GLU A 3 -19.44 2.66 10.12
N LEU A 4 -19.59 3.90 10.56
CA LEU A 4 -18.47 4.80 10.84
C LEU A 4 -17.58 4.26 11.97
N LYS A 5 -18.17 3.66 13.01
CA LYS A 5 -17.43 3.04 14.10
C LYS A 5 -16.53 1.90 13.60
N LYS A 6 -17.04 1.05 12.71
CA LYS A 6 -16.24 -0.03 12.11
C LYS A 6 -15.08 0.52 11.28
N THR A 7 -15.34 1.55 10.46
CA THR A 7 -14.28 2.19 9.66
C THR A 7 -13.20 2.82 10.56
N LYS A 8 -13.61 3.46 11.66
CA LYS A 8 -12.69 4.04 12.64
C LYS A 8 -11.80 2.98 13.30
N GLU A 9 -12.38 1.87 13.75
CA GLU A 9 -11.65 0.73 14.31
C GLU A 9 -10.64 0.14 13.29
N LEU A 10 -11.02 0.10 12.02
CA LEU A 10 -10.16 -0.35 10.94
C LEU A 10 -8.97 0.59 10.72
N VAL A 11 -9.20 1.89 10.71
CA VAL A 11 -8.15 2.92 10.62
C VAL A 11 -7.20 2.82 11.81
N GLU A 12 -7.72 2.73 13.03
CA GLU A 12 -6.93 2.58 14.24
C GLU A 12 -6.03 1.33 14.18
N LYS A 13 -6.59 0.19 13.80
CA LYS A 13 -5.83 -1.07 13.64
C LYS A 13 -4.70 -0.92 12.62
N TYR A 14 -4.96 -0.27 11.49
CA TYR A 14 -3.93 -0.01 10.47
C TYR A 14 -2.81 0.89 10.99
N LEU A 15 -3.18 1.99 11.64
CA LEU A 15 -2.22 2.96 12.14
C LEU A 15 -1.35 2.41 13.26
N LYS A 16 -1.90 1.59 14.15
CA LYS A 16 -1.11 0.87 15.18
C LYS A 16 -0.04 -0.02 14.57
N LYS A 17 -0.36 -0.70 13.47
CA LYS A 17 0.63 -1.51 12.74
C LYS A 17 1.68 -0.67 12.01
N LYS A 18 1.25 0.42 11.37
CA LYS A 18 2.12 1.24 10.50
C LYS A 18 2.95 2.26 11.27
N TYR A 19 2.41 2.78 12.36
CA TYR A 19 3.01 3.85 13.18
C TYR A 19 2.87 3.51 14.67
N PRO A 20 3.55 2.46 15.17
CA PRO A 20 3.35 1.94 16.54
C PRO A 20 3.59 2.99 17.63
N ASP A 21 4.50 3.95 17.41
CA ASP A 21 4.87 4.98 18.36
C ASP A 21 4.02 6.27 18.23
N ALA A 22 3.18 6.37 17.21
CA ALA A 22 2.34 7.55 17.02
C ALA A 22 1.05 7.44 17.82
N GLN A 23 0.66 8.56 18.44
CA GLN A 23 -0.62 8.67 19.12
C GLN A 23 -1.60 9.45 18.27
N PHE A 24 -2.82 8.95 18.18
CA PHE A 24 -3.95 9.57 17.50
C PHE A 24 -5.09 9.70 18.49
N THR A 25 -5.73 10.87 18.51
CA THR A 25 -6.95 11.06 19.33
C THR A 25 -8.14 10.38 18.66
N ASP A 26 -9.24 10.27 19.39
CA ASP A 26 -10.49 9.72 18.87
C ASP A 26 -11.03 10.53 17.70
N GLU A 27 -10.89 11.85 17.78
CA GLU A 27 -11.26 12.80 16.71
C GLU A 27 -10.35 12.69 15.49
N ASP A 28 -9.03 12.46 15.67
CA ASP A 28 -8.11 12.20 14.57
C ASP A 28 -8.51 10.94 13.79
N LEU A 29 -8.83 9.87 14.52
CA LEU A 29 -9.27 8.60 13.93
C LEU A 29 -10.61 8.77 13.19
N GLU A 30 -11.56 9.52 13.76
CA GLU A 30 -12.82 9.81 13.11
C GLU A 30 -12.64 10.66 11.86
N PHE A 31 -11.78 11.68 11.91
CA PHE A 31 -11.42 12.48 10.74
C PHE A 31 -10.86 11.60 9.62
N LEU A 32 -9.90 10.72 9.93
CA LEU A 32 -9.28 9.84 8.95
C LEU A 32 -10.29 8.82 8.38
N ALA A 33 -11.19 8.29 9.21
CA ALA A 33 -12.25 7.39 8.76
C ALA A 33 -13.20 8.10 7.78
N ARG A 34 -13.71 9.26 8.12
CA ARG A 34 -14.65 10.03 7.31
C ARG A 34 -13.99 10.55 6.03
N PHE A 35 -12.88 11.26 6.16
CA PHE A 35 -12.24 11.94 5.02
C PHE A 35 -11.44 10.98 4.15
N SER A 36 -10.60 10.13 4.75
CA SER A 36 -9.64 9.34 3.98
C SER A 36 -10.20 8.00 3.49
N VAL A 37 -11.09 7.36 4.25
CA VAL A 37 -11.67 6.05 3.88
C VAL A 37 -13.05 6.21 3.27
N LYS A 38 -14.00 6.86 3.95
CA LYS A 38 -15.37 7.10 3.44
C LYS A 38 -15.42 8.17 2.34
N LYS A 39 -14.32 8.92 2.13
CA LYS A 39 -14.22 9.94 1.08
C LYS A 39 -15.22 11.08 1.19
N GLU A 40 -15.62 11.45 2.41
CA GLU A 40 -16.42 12.64 2.61
C GLU A 40 -15.70 13.89 2.08
N PRO A 41 -16.36 14.74 1.28
CA PRO A 41 -15.64 15.71 0.43
C PRO A 41 -15.18 16.98 1.15
N LYS A 42 -15.60 17.22 2.37
CA LYS A 42 -15.47 18.54 3.02
C LYS A 42 -14.43 18.54 4.16
N GLU A 43 -13.17 18.27 3.84
CA GLU A 43 -12.06 18.17 4.79
C GLU A 43 -12.11 19.23 5.92
N ARG A 44 -12.24 20.50 5.54
CA ARG A 44 -12.27 21.61 6.51
C ARG A 44 -13.50 21.59 7.42
N GLU A 45 -14.65 21.17 6.90
CA GLU A 45 -15.88 21.10 7.66
C GLU A 45 -15.82 19.97 8.67
N ILE A 46 -15.33 18.80 8.27
CA ILE A 46 -15.12 17.67 9.19
C ILE A 46 -14.18 18.07 10.34
N LEU A 47 -13.06 18.70 10.03
CA LEU A 47 -12.12 19.19 11.06
C LEU A 47 -12.77 20.20 12.04
N LYS A 48 -13.68 21.04 11.56
CA LYS A 48 -14.44 21.96 12.41
C LYS A 48 -15.50 21.26 13.26
N GLU A 49 -16.25 20.35 12.67
CA GLU A 49 -17.28 19.56 13.36
C GLU A 49 -16.67 18.77 14.52
N LEU A 50 -15.47 18.22 14.32
CA LEU A 50 -14.72 17.48 15.34
C LEU A 50 -13.96 18.37 16.33
N GLY A 51 -14.05 19.71 16.18
CA GLY A 51 -13.34 20.64 17.05
C GLY A 51 -11.82 20.70 16.88
N LEU A 52 -11.29 20.03 15.85
CA LEU A 52 -9.85 19.97 15.54
C LEU A 52 -9.29 21.29 15.01
N ILE A 53 -10.13 22.13 14.43
CA ILE A 53 -9.82 23.51 14.06
C ILE A 53 -10.90 24.48 14.48
N SER A 54 -10.51 25.69 14.87
CA SER A 54 -11.44 26.79 15.16
C SER A 54 -12.00 27.40 13.88
N GLY A 55 -12.98 28.28 13.99
CA GLY A 55 -13.62 28.99 12.87
C GLY A 55 -12.64 29.72 11.92
N LYS A 56 -11.53 30.26 12.44
CA LYS A 56 -10.46 30.91 11.68
C LYS A 56 -9.30 29.97 11.33
N GLY A 57 -9.29 28.74 11.87
CA GLY A 57 -8.26 27.74 11.60
C GLY A 57 -8.23 27.29 10.15
N THR A 58 -7.04 26.93 9.67
CA THR A 58 -6.82 26.39 8.32
C THR A 58 -6.39 24.93 8.39
N VAL A 59 -6.68 24.16 7.33
CA VAL A 59 -6.25 22.77 7.19
C VAL A 59 -4.72 22.67 7.25
N GLN A 60 -4.01 23.59 6.59
CA GLN A 60 -2.54 23.64 6.62
C GLN A 60 -2.00 23.91 8.03
N GLY A 61 -2.64 24.83 8.77
CA GLY A 61 -2.26 25.11 10.16
C GLY A 61 -2.48 23.91 11.08
N TYR A 62 -3.55 23.14 10.87
CA TYR A 62 -3.77 21.90 11.59
C TYR A 62 -2.63 20.89 11.32
N TYR A 63 -2.33 20.61 10.06
CA TYR A 63 -1.27 19.66 9.70
C TYR A 63 0.14 20.09 10.11
N ALA A 64 0.40 21.39 10.17
CA ALA A 64 1.69 21.88 10.67
C ALA A 64 1.97 21.42 12.11
N ASN A 65 0.91 21.30 12.92
CA ASN A 65 0.98 20.87 14.32
C ASN A 65 0.68 19.36 14.52
N HIS A 66 0.06 18.69 13.54
CA HIS A 66 -0.38 17.29 13.60
C HIS A 66 0.24 16.49 12.44
N LYS A 67 1.58 16.43 12.43
CA LYS A 67 2.33 15.76 11.34
C LYS A 67 1.98 14.26 11.21
N SER A 68 1.71 13.59 12.32
CA SER A 68 1.32 12.17 12.32
C SER A 68 0.00 11.97 11.58
N VAL A 69 -0.99 12.84 11.80
CA VAL A 69 -2.29 12.79 11.12
C VAL A 69 -2.14 13.07 9.63
N LYS A 70 -1.29 14.05 9.27
CA LYS A 70 -0.98 14.30 7.86
C LYS A 70 -0.36 13.09 7.19
N ASN A 71 0.66 12.48 7.79
CA ASN A 71 1.33 11.31 7.27
C ASN A 71 0.36 10.12 7.13
N ALA A 72 -0.51 9.90 8.12
CA ALA A 72 -1.54 8.88 8.07
C ALA A 72 -2.52 9.11 6.92
N LYS A 73 -3.01 10.35 6.76
CA LYS A 73 -3.88 10.75 5.65
C LYS A 73 -3.20 10.49 4.30
N ASP A 74 -1.98 10.95 4.13
CA ASP A 74 -1.23 10.80 2.86
C ASP A 74 -0.99 9.30 2.54
N CYS A 75 -0.72 8.48 3.57
CA CYS A 75 -0.57 7.03 3.41
C CYS A 75 -1.88 6.36 2.96
N ILE A 76 -3.01 6.68 3.58
CA ILE A 76 -4.33 6.14 3.18
C ILE A 76 -4.69 6.65 1.78
N GLN A 77 -4.35 7.89 1.44
CA GLN A 77 -4.56 8.44 0.10
C GLN A 77 -3.77 7.67 -0.97
N ALA A 78 -2.51 7.31 -0.69
CA ALA A 78 -1.70 6.48 -1.60
C ALA A 78 -2.32 5.09 -1.82
N ILE A 79 -2.90 4.48 -0.78
CA ILE A 79 -3.64 3.21 -0.90
C ILE A 79 -4.88 3.39 -1.81
N TYR A 80 -5.61 4.50 -1.65
CA TYR A 80 -6.76 4.83 -2.50
C TYR A 80 -6.39 5.02 -3.98
N GLU A 81 -5.27 5.67 -4.25
CA GLU A 81 -4.77 5.83 -5.62
C GLU A 81 -4.43 4.49 -6.26
N ARG A 82 -3.88 3.55 -5.50
CA ARG A 82 -3.64 2.18 -5.96
C ARG A 82 -4.93 1.43 -6.25
N PHE A 83 -5.93 1.55 -5.38
CA PHE A 83 -7.26 1.02 -5.62
C PHE A 83 -7.84 1.54 -6.94
N ASN A 84 -7.83 2.87 -7.13
CA ASN A 84 -8.36 3.49 -8.35
C ASN A 84 -7.58 3.07 -9.61
N THR A 85 -6.25 3.02 -9.53
CA THR A 85 -5.42 2.57 -10.65
C THR A 85 -5.77 1.14 -11.04
N LYS A 86 -5.90 0.24 -10.07
CA LYS A 86 -6.27 -1.15 -10.32
C LYS A 86 -7.69 -1.25 -10.88
N ARG A 87 -8.66 -0.60 -10.25
CA ARG A 87 -10.06 -0.52 -10.66
C ARG A 87 -10.21 -0.03 -12.11
N ASN A 88 -9.56 1.09 -12.44
CA ASN A 88 -9.67 1.67 -13.78
C ASN A 88 -9.00 0.77 -14.83
N SER A 89 -7.85 0.18 -14.53
CA SER A 89 -7.17 -0.75 -15.45
C SER A 89 -7.98 -2.02 -15.73
N GLN A 90 -8.94 -2.38 -14.89
CA GLN A 90 -9.80 -3.54 -15.09
C GLN A 90 -11.12 -3.21 -15.80
N LYS A 91 -11.62 -1.98 -15.67
CA LYS A 91 -12.85 -1.54 -16.39
C LYS A 91 -12.76 -1.60 -17.91
N GLU A 92 -11.54 -1.51 -18.44
CA GLU A 92 -11.28 -1.57 -19.88
C GLU A 92 -11.16 -3.01 -20.41
N LYS A 93 -11.20 -4.03 -19.55
CA LYS A 93 -11.10 -5.43 -19.92
C LYS A 93 -12.49 -6.03 -20.15
N GLU A 94 -12.59 -6.98 -21.09
CA GLU A 94 -13.84 -7.70 -21.42
C GLU A 94 -14.47 -8.44 -20.22
N HIS A 95 -13.67 -8.77 -19.21
CA HIS A 95 -14.14 -9.35 -17.97
C HIS A 95 -13.90 -8.34 -16.85
N PRO A 96 -14.95 -7.61 -16.38
CA PRO A 96 -14.84 -6.74 -15.23
C PRO A 96 -14.45 -7.57 -14.03
N VAL A 97 -13.30 -7.27 -13.53
CA VAL A 97 -12.73 -7.97 -12.38
C VAL A 97 -13.25 -7.27 -11.13
N ASP A 98 -13.88 -8.04 -10.26
CA ASP A 98 -14.27 -7.55 -8.95
C ASP A 98 -13.03 -7.08 -8.18
N VAL A 99 -12.76 -5.77 -8.24
CA VAL A 99 -11.73 -5.17 -7.40
C VAL A 99 -12.36 -4.94 -6.04
N PHE A 100 -12.51 -6.03 -5.28
CA PHE A 100 -13.05 -6.00 -3.92
C PHE A 100 -14.45 -5.34 -3.85
N GLY A 101 -15.34 -5.72 -4.80
CA GLY A 101 -16.72 -5.22 -4.85
C GLY A 101 -16.85 -3.75 -5.28
N ASP A 102 -15.84 -3.17 -5.94
CA ASP A 102 -15.78 -1.73 -6.28
C ASP A 102 -15.86 -0.82 -5.04
N ASP A 103 -15.53 -1.34 -3.86
CA ASP A 103 -15.59 -0.68 -2.57
C ASP A 103 -14.19 -0.45 -1.98
N PHE A 104 -13.83 0.83 -1.79
CA PHE A 104 -12.53 1.18 -1.20
C PHE A 104 -12.39 0.73 0.25
N GLU A 105 -13.45 0.72 1.04
CA GLU A 105 -13.37 0.28 2.43
C GLU A 105 -13.05 -1.21 2.53
N ALA A 106 -13.67 -2.05 1.68
CA ALA A 106 -13.36 -3.47 1.57
C ALA A 106 -11.92 -3.70 1.11
N PHE A 107 -11.45 -2.94 0.11
CA PHE A 107 -10.06 -2.96 -0.32
C PHE A 107 -9.09 -2.53 0.80
N PHE A 108 -9.42 -1.47 1.53
CA PHE A 108 -8.62 -0.98 2.65
C PHE A 108 -8.57 -2.00 3.81
N ALA A 109 -9.68 -2.69 4.08
CA ALA A 109 -9.73 -3.77 5.06
C ALA A 109 -8.76 -4.91 4.71
N TRP A 110 -8.77 -5.36 3.47
CA TRP A 110 -7.80 -6.34 2.96
C TRP A 110 -6.36 -5.83 3.08
N TRP A 111 -6.11 -4.57 2.72
CA TRP A 111 -4.80 -3.94 2.83
C TRP A 111 -4.29 -3.95 4.27
N CYS A 112 -5.16 -3.62 5.22
CA CYS A 112 -4.85 -3.64 6.66
C CYS A 112 -4.55 -5.06 7.15
N GLU A 113 -5.32 -6.05 6.69
CA GLU A 113 -5.09 -7.46 7.02
C GLU A 113 -3.71 -7.92 6.55
N LYS A 114 -3.36 -7.61 5.30
CA LYS A 114 -2.08 -7.97 4.68
C LYS A 114 -0.89 -7.12 5.14
N THR A 115 -1.11 -6.09 5.95
CA THR A 115 -0.03 -5.30 6.56
C THR A 115 0.34 -5.92 7.90
N PRO A 116 1.58 -6.40 8.10
CA PRO A 116 2.03 -6.97 9.37
C PRO A 116 2.28 -5.90 10.42
N GLU A 117 2.50 -6.32 11.66
CA GLU A 117 3.05 -5.45 12.71
C GLU A 117 4.40 -4.88 12.25
N GLY A 118 4.64 -3.60 12.54
CA GLY A 118 5.80 -2.84 12.01
C GLY A 118 5.60 -2.31 10.59
N GLY A 119 4.51 -2.67 9.91
CA GLY A 119 4.08 -2.09 8.63
C GLY A 119 4.91 -2.46 7.41
N ILE A 120 5.94 -3.32 7.54
CA ILE A 120 6.82 -3.73 6.43
C ILE A 120 6.29 -5.02 5.83
N ARG A 121 5.76 -4.94 4.62
CA ARG A 121 5.21 -6.08 3.88
C ARG A 121 6.31 -6.86 3.17
N LYS A 122 6.04 -8.13 2.90
CA LYS A 122 6.94 -9.04 2.17
C LYS A 122 6.26 -9.58 0.91
N CYS A 123 7.07 -9.89 -0.09
CA CYS A 123 6.61 -10.59 -1.27
C CYS A 123 6.12 -12.00 -0.90
N CYS A 124 4.90 -12.36 -1.32
CA CYS A 124 4.28 -13.67 -1.03
C CYS A 124 5.00 -14.86 -1.67
N TYR A 125 5.92 -14.61 -2.60
CA TYR A 125 6.71 -15.63 -3.27
C TYR A 125 8.14 -15.72 -2.71
N CYS A 126 8.94 -14.70 -2.90
CA CYS A 126 10.37 -14.72 -2.55
C CYS A 126 10.70 -14.15 -1.17
N GLU A 127 9.71 -13.60 -0.46
CA GLU A 127 9.81 -13.08 0.91
C GLU A 127 10.68 -11.81 1.06
N VAL A 128 11.21 -11.24 -0.04
CA VAL A 128 11.90 -9.95 0.02
C VAL A 128 10.94 -8.90 0.63
N ASP A 129 11.46 -8.12 1.55
CA ASP A 129 10.68 -7.05 2.17
C ASP A 129 10.56 -5.80 1.28
N GLU A 130 9.54 -4.99 1.54
CA GLU A 130 9.24 -3.82 0.73
C GLU A 130 10.33 -2.74 0.82
N ASP A 131 11.04 -2.63 1.94
CA ASP A 131 12.10 -1.64 2.11
C ASP A 131 13.33 -2.02 1.29
N THR A 132 13.70 -3.30 1.25
CA THR A 132 14.73 -3.82 0.34
C THR A 132 14.37 -3.55 -1.13
N VAL A 133 13.11 -3.83 -1.52
CA VAL A 133 12.64 -3.53 -2.89
C VAL A 133 12.75 -2.03 -3.18
N ARG A 134 12.32 -1.17 -2.24
CA ARG A 134 12.39 0.28 -2.38
C ARG A 134 13.83 0.77 -2.51
N ALA A 135 14.74 0.26 -1.67
CA ALA A 135 16.17 0.60 -1.72
C ALA A 135 16.82 0.17 -3.04
N ALA A 136 16.45 -0.99 -3.60
CA ALA A 136 16.99 -1.47 -4.87
C ALA A 136 16.64 -0.55 -6.06
N PHE A 137 15.46 0.09 -6.02
CA PHE A 137 15.00 1.01 -7.07
C PHE A 137 15.24 2.49 -6.73
N ALA A 138 15.71 2.81 -5.53
CA ALA A 138 16.06 4.16 -5.14
C ALA A 138 17.26 4.67 -5.96
N LYS A 139 17.13 5.91 -6.43
CA LYS A 139 18.23 6.59 -7.14
C LYS A 139 19.22 7.15 -6.14
N ASP A 140 20.49 6.96 -6.43
CA ASP A 140 21.58 7.63 -5.71
C ASP A 140 21.81 9.07 -6.24
N GLU A 141 22.78 9.80 -5.65
CA GLU A 141 23.14 11.15 -6.05
C GLU A 141 23.59 11.26 -7.54
N LYS A 142 23.95 10.14 -8.18
CA LYS A 142 24.32 10.04 -9.61
C LYS A 142 23.15 9.54 -10.47
N ASP A 143 21.93 9.57 -9.94
CA ASP A 143 20.72 9.09 -10.62
C ASP A 143 20.76 7.60 -11.00
N LYS A 144 21.52 6.78 -10.25
CA LYS A 144 21.71 5.34 -10.47
C LYS A 144 20.94 4.53 -9.42
N CYS A 145 20.21 3.52 -9.87
CA CYS A 145 19.61 2.49 -9.04
C CYS A 145 20.49 1.24 -9.01
N VAL A 146 20.33 0.37 -8.00
CA VAL A 146 20.92 -0.97 -8.04
C VAL A 146 20.24 -1.80 -9.13
N ILE A 147 18.90 -1.75 -9.16
CA ILE A 147 18.13 -2.31 -10.27
C ILE A 147 17.61 -1.17 -11.12
N SER A 148 18.02 -1.10 -12.38
CA SER A 148 17.54 -0.07 -13.31
C SER A 148 16.84 -0.68 -14.51
N SER A 149 15.81 -0.04 -14.99
CA SER A 149 15.16 -0.36 -16.25
C SER A 149 15.07 0.89 -17.12
N LYS A 150 15.65 0.84 -18.31
CA LYS A 150 15.60 1.95 -19.28
C LYS A 150 14.18 2.21 -19.83
N LYS A 151 13.28 1.22 -19.74
CA LYS A 151 11.95 1.27 -20.38
C LYS A 151 10.79 1.42 -19.39
N ARG A 152 11.00 1.15 -18.10
CA ARG A 152 9.92 1.18 -17.10
C ARG A 152 10.43 1.84 -15.83
N SER A 153 9.65 2.78 -15.30
CA SER A 153 9.84 3.30 -13.95
C SER A 153 9.09 2.41 -12.97
N PHE A 154 9.79 1.93 -11.95
CA PHE A 154 9.20 1.17 -10.85
C PHE A 154 9.28 2.00 -9.56
N SER A 155 8.20 2.03 -8.81
CA SER A 155 8.13 2.79 -7.54
C SER A 155 8.88 2.13 -6.38
N GLY A 156 9.44 0.94 -6.58
CA GLY A 156 10.06 0.17 -5.50
C GLY A 156 9.06 -0.37 -4.47
N GLU A 157 7.78 -0.41 -4.80
CA GLU A 157 6.73 -0.90 -3.92
C GLU A 157 6.26 -2.28 -4.36
N LEU A 158 5.73 -3.06 -3.40
CA LEU A 158 5.09 -4.32 -3.73
C LEU A 158 3.83 -4.08 -4.56
N GLN A 159 3.59 -4.95 -5.52
CA GLN A 159 2.45 -4.92 -6.44
C GLN A 159 1.36 -5.86 -5.96
N ILE A 160 0.11 -5.58 -6.35
CA ILE A 160 -1.01 -6.50 -6.11
C ILE A 160 -0.99 -7.55 -7.21
N GLU A 161 -0.80 -8.79 -6.81
CA GLU A 161 -0.64 -9.98 -7.64
C GLU A 161 -1.84 -10.91 -7.46
N ARG A 162 -2.30 -11.54 -8.54
CA ARG A 162 -3.30 -12.62 -8.50
C ARG A 162 -2.60 -13.97 -8.37
N LYS A 163 -2.94 -14.74 -7.34
CA LYS A 163 -2.44 -16.12 -7.17
C LYS A 163 -2.86 -17.01 -8.34
N ASN A 164 -4.15 -16.96 -8.68
CA ASN A 164 -4.70 -17.56 -9.90
C ASN A 164 -4.85 -16.46 -10.96
N PRO A 165 -4.08 -16.50 -12.05
CA PRO A 165 -4.13 -15.46 -13.09
C PRO A 165 -5.47 -15.39 -13.83
N ASN A 166 -6.23 -16.50 -13.83
CA ASN A 166 -7.55 -16.59 -14.47
C ASN A 166 -8.68 -16.15 -13.52
N GLY A 167 -8.39 -15.92 -12.25
CA GLY A 167 -9.36 -15.44 -11.26
C GLY A 167 -9.40 -13.92 -11.17
N ASP A 168 -10.36 -13.42 -10.39
CA ASP A 168 -10.59 -12.00 -10.18
C ASP A 168 -9.56 -11.36 -9.23
N TYR A 169 -9.49 -10.03 -9.25
CA TYR A 169 -8.82 -9.26 -8.21
C TYR A 169 -9.72 -9.19 -6.97
N SER A 170 -9.87 -10.30 -6.27
CA SER A 170 -10.61 -10.44 -5.02
C SER A 170 -9.67 -10.57 -3.83
N ALA A 171 -10.19 -10.35 -2.62
CA ALA A 171 -9.41 -10.49 -1.39
C ALA A 171 -8.75 -11.87 -1.25
N ASP A 172 -9.47 -12.92 -1.67
CA ASP A 172 -8.97 -14.30 -1.58
C ASP A 172 -7.92 -14.64 -2.64
N ASN A 173 -7.96 -13.97 -3.80
CA ASN A 173 -7.04 -14.25 -4.91
C ASN A 173 -5.83 -13.32 -4.96
N CYS A 174 -5.84 -12.21 -4.21
CA CYS A 174 -4.78 -11.21 -4.24
C CYS A 174 -3.79 -11.34 -3.10
N GLU A 175 -2.51 -11.07 -3.42
CA GLU A 175 -1.40 -10.98 -2.47
C GLU A 175 -0.45 -9.86 -2.89
N PHE A 176 0.50 -9.51 -2.02
CA PHE A 176 1.59 -8.61 -2.38
C PHE A 176 2.77 -9.37 -2.95
N ALA A 177 3.26 -8.96 -4.12
CA ALA A 177 4.46 -9.52 -4.74
C ALA A 177 5.43 -8.42 -5.16
N CYS A 178 6.73 -8.69 -5.11
CA CYS A 178 7.72 -7.80 -5.70
C CYS A 178 7.59 -7.78 -7.22
N VAL A 179 8.07 -6.71 -7.84
CA VAL A 179 7.97 -6.49 -9.29
C VAL A 179 8.63 -7.62 -10.09
N ILE A 180 9.69 -8.24 -9.57
CA ILE A 180 10.38 -9.35 -10.23
C ILE A 180 9.48 -10.59 -10.25
N CYS A 181 8.94 -10.99 -9.09
CA CYS A 181 8.04 -12.13 -9.02
C CYS A 181 6.76 -11.93 -9.82
N ASN A 182 6.14 -10.75 -9.72
CA ASN A 182 4.92 -10.44 -10.45
C ASN A 182 5.12 -10.50 -11.97
N ASN A 183 6.21 -9.90 -12.47
CA ASN A 183 6.49 -9.95 -13.91
C ASN A 183 6.94 -11.34 -14.39
N ALA A 184 7.76 -12.06 -13.60
CA ALA A 184 8.27 -13.37 -14.00
C ALA A 184 7.18 -14.44 -14.00
N LYS A 185 6.26 -14.41 -13.04
CA LYS A 185 5.10 -15.32 -13.01
C LYS A 185 4.14 -15.01 -14.13
N SER A 186 3.85 -13.74 -14.36
CA SER A 186 2.86 -13.25 -15.34
C SER A 186 1.50 -13.98 -15.23
N ASP A 187 0.75 -14.05 -16.31
CA ASP A 187 -0.51 -14.79 -16.39
C ASP A 187 -0.34 -16.24 -16.92
N MET A 188 0.89 -16.69 -17.12
CA MET A 188 1.20 -17.99 -17.75
C MET A 188 1.54 -19.10 -16.77
N ILE A 189 2.03 -18.77 -15.58
CA ILE A 189 2.58 -19.76 -14.64
C ILE A 189 1.68 -19.84 -13.41
N SER A 190 1.34 -21.07 -12.98
CA SER A 190 0.63 -21.27 -11.72
C SER A 190 1.47 -20.79 -10.53
N ALA A 191 0.82 -20.38 -9.44
CA ALA A 191 1.54 -19.96 -8.23
C ALA A 191 2.40 -21.09 -7.64
N GLU A 192 1.94 -22.34 -7.76
CA GLU A 192 2.65 -23.53 -7.28
C GLU A 192 3.93 -23.79 -8.09
N ASP A 193 3.81 -23.87 -9.42
CA ASP A 193 4.96 -24.08 -10.30
C ASP A 193 5.96 -22.94 -10.20
N PHE A 194 5.45 -21.70 -10.10
CA PHE A 194 6.32 -20.54 -9.93
C PHE A 194 7.14 -20.64 -8.63
N LYS A 195 6.50 -21.00 -7.51
CA LYS A 195 7.20 -21.21 -6.23
C LYS A 195 8.25 -22.31 -6.32
N LYS A 196 7.92 -23.40 -6.99
CA LYS A 196 8.79 -24.57 -7.09
C LYS A 196 10.01 -24.34 -7.98
N PHE A 197 9.82 -23.75 -9.14
CA PHE A 197 10.86 -23.74 -10.20
C PHE A 197 11.58 -22.39 -10.36
N PHE A 198 10.98 -21.26 -9.98
CA PHE A 198 11.53 -19.94 -10.22
C PHE A 198 11.97 -19.20 -8.96
N VAL A 199 11.22 -19.35 -7.88
CA VAL A 199 11.48 -18.60 -6.63
C VAL A 199 12.86 -18.87 -6.05
N PRO A 200 13.45 -20.08 -6.08
CA PRO A 200 14.81 -20.28 -5.56
C PRO A 200 15.84 -19.34 -6.19
N GLY A 201 15.88 -19.27 -7.52
CA GLY A 201 16.80 -18.37 -8.21
C GLY A 201 16.49 -16.87 -7.98
N ILE A 202 15.22 -16.51 -7.80
CA ILE A 202 14.83 -15.14 -7.46
C ILE A 202 15.29 -14.77 -6.04
N LYS A 203 15.25 -15.70 -5.07
CA LYS A 203 15.78 -15.48 -3.72
C LYS A 203 17.30 -15.25 -3.75
N GLU A 204 18.03 -16.04 -4.51
CA GLU A 204 19.48 -15.85 -4.72
C GLU A 204 19.80 -14.48 -5.34
N TYR A 205 18.99 -14.07 -6.34
CA TYR A 205 19.15 -12.76 -6.95
C TYR A 205 18.89 -11.62 -5.93
N TRP A 206 17.86 -11.71 -5.10
CA TRP A 206 17.61 -10.70 -4.06
C TRP A 206 18.71 -10.65 -3.01
N ALA A 207 19.27 -11.79 -2.59
CA ALA A 207 20.44 -11.82 -1.70
C ALA A 207 21.65 -11.07 -2.30
N HIS A 208 21.91 -11.25 -3.59
CA HIS A 208 22.92 -10.48 -4.31
C HIS A 208 22.61 -8.97 -4.33
N ILE A 209 21.35 -8.58 -4.59
CA ILE A 209 20.93 -7.17 -4.59
C ILE A 209 21.10 -6.51 -3.21
N GLU A 210 20.79 -7.22 -2.13
CA GLU A 210 20.99 -6.73 -0.76
C GLU A 210 22.46 -6.43 -0.47
N GLU A 211 23.39 -7.25 -0.98
CA GLU A 211 24.82 -6.97 -0.88
C GLU A 211 25.23 -5.72 -1.67
N GLU A 212 24.67 -5.53 -2.86
CA GLU A 212 24.94 -4.33 -3.66
C GLU A 212 24.37 -3.06 -3.01
N ILE A 213 23.19 -3.13 -2.36
CA ILE A 213 22.61 -2.03 -1.59
C ILE A 213 23.56 -1.66 -0.43
N LYS A 214 24.06 -2.65 0.32
CA LYS A 214 25.01 -2.41 1.44
C LYS A 214 26.32 -1.78 0.97
N LYS A 215 26.84 -2.15 -0.19
CA LYS A 215 28.05 -1.53 -0.77
C LYS A 215 27.84 -0.08 -1.18
N LYS A 216 26.62 0.30 -1.55
CA LYS A 216 26.27 1.68 -1.92
C LYS A 216 26.09 2.60 -0.70
N ASN A 217 25.64 2.04 0.41
CA ASN A 217 25.35 2.75 1.66
C ASN A 217 26.18 2.14 2.82
N PRO A 218 27.52 2.34 2.79
CA PRO A 218 28.42 1.77 3.80
C PRO A 218 28.25 2.36 5.19
#